data_caafa97fea63b10a314079dcc7208c2c
#
_entry.id   caafa97fea63b10a314079dcc7208c2c
#
_cell.length_a   1.000
_cell.length_b   1.000
_cell.length_c   1.000
_cell.angle_alpha   90.00
_cell.angle_beta   90.00
_cell.angle_gamma   90.00
#
_symmetry.space_group_name_H-M   'P 1'
#
loop_
_entity.id
_entity.type
_entity.pdbx_description
1 polymer ?
#
loop_
_entity_poly.entity_id
_entity_poly.type
_entity_poly.pdbx_seq_one_letter_code
_entity_poly.pdbx_strand_id
1 'polypeptide(L)'
;MRTRAIGKRQVGVIGLGAMPMSVAGHMPDEDQSIRTILAALDAGVTLVDTADAYTPSHTDVGHNERLVARALSLWGGDTGSVLVATKGGHTRTPEGWGRDGSLDYLRKACDRSLKALGVDSIGLYQHHRPDRNVPYEETMGALKELHDAGKIQMAGISNANPEQIRLARAILGDRLVSVQNEYSPRFRSSEPEIDLCEELGLAFLPWSPLGGIGRTGETTERNTVFTEIAAARGVSPYQVCLAWELARSPVVIPIPGASRPESILDSVRAADLELTAEELARLNG
;
A
#
# COMPACT_ATOMS: atom_id res chain seq x y z
N MET A 1 -9.95 13.42 8.26
CA MET A 1 -9.81 11.93 8.33
C MET A 1 -9.08 11.55 9.62
N ARG A 2 -9.49 10.48 10.33
CA ARG A 2 -8.73 9.90 11.46
C ARG A 2 -7.34 9.47 11.00
N THR A 3 -6.36 9.34 11.92
CA THR A 3 -4.98 8.96 11.59
C THR A 3 -4.54 7.70 12.32
N ARG A 4 -3.55 7.01 11.77
CA ARG A 4 -2.82 5.89 12.37
C ARG A 4 -1.32 6.07 12.14
N ALA A 5 -0.52 5.43 12.97
CA ALA A 5 0.94 5.56 12.93
C ALA A 5 1.58 4.62 11.90
N ILE A 6 2.57 5.12 11.15
CA ILE A 6 3.58 4.34 10.45
C ILE A 6 4.93 4.81 10.97
N GLY A 7 5.55 4.05 11.87
CA GLY A 7 6.71 4.50 12.62
C GLY A 7 6.39 5.79 13.39
N LYS A 8 7.14 6.85 13.09
CA LYS A 8 6.94 8.19 13.71
C LYS A 8 5.97 9.10 12.95
N ARG A 9 5.47 8.67 11.79
CA ARG A 9 4.55 9.47 10.96
C ARG A 9 3.10 9.14 11.29
N GLN A 10 2.25 10.15 11.31
CA GLN A 10 0.80 9.97 11.35
C GLN A 10 0.25 10.10 9.93
N VAL A 11 -0.50 9.12 9.48
CA VAL A 11 -1.13 9.12 8.15
C VAL A 11 -2.62 8.88 8.27
N GLY A 12 -3.40 9.31 7.27
CA GLY A 12 -4.83 8.99 7.20
C GLY A 12 -5.07 7.49 7.27
N VAL A 13 -6.15 7.07 7.93
CA VAL A 13 -6.48 5.64 8.10
C VAL A 13 -6.80 4.91 6.78
N ILE A 14 -7.03 5.65 5.70
CA ILE A 14 -7.14 5.13 4.33
C ILE A 14 -6.01 5.75 3.50
N GLY A 15 -5.21 4.92 2.85
CA GLY A 15 -4.22 5.35 1.87
C GLY A 15 -4.73 5.24 0.43
N LEU A 16 -3.89 5.60 -0.53
CA LEU A 16 -4.14 5.42 -1.97
C LEU A 16 -3.13 4.44 -2.55
N GLY A 17 -3.61 3.33 -3.12
CA GLY A 17 -2.82 2.45 -3.98
C GLY A 17 -2.80 2.97 -5.42
N ALA A 18 -1.64 3.44 -5.90
CA ALA A 18 -1.52 4.04 -7.23
C ALA A 18 -1.29 3.01 -8.36
N MET A 19 -1.13 1.73 -8.04
CA MET A 19 -0.87 0.66 -9.03
C MET A 19 -1.83 0.67 -10.24
N PRO A 20 -3.17 0.84 -10.10
CA PRO A 20 -4.09 0.82 -11.26
C PRO A 20 -3.85 1.92 -12.28
N MET A 21 -3.11 2.97 -11.91
CA MET A 21 -2.80 4.10 -12.79
C MET A 21 -1.65 3.82 -13.76
N SER A 22 -0.93 2.69 -13.61
CA SER A 22 0.26 2.39 -14.42
C SER A 22 0.39 0.94 -14.85
N VAL A 23 -0.51 0.06 -14.45
CA VAL A 23 -0.46 -1.36 -14.83
C VAL A 23 -1.54 -1.66 -15.87
N ALA A 24 -1.10 -2.27 -16.97
CA ALA A 24 -1.90 -2.47 -18.17
C ALA A 24 -3.22 -3.21 -17.95
N GLY A 25 -4.19 -2.90 -18.84
CA GLY A 25 -5.52 -3.51 -18.93
C GLY A 25 -6.67 -2.53 -18.70
N HIS A 26 -6.53 -1.60 -17.75
CA HIS A 26 -7.54 -0.59 -17.41
C HIS A 26 -6.90 0.73 -16.92
N MET A 27 -5.70 1.02 -17.42
CA MET A 27 -4.96 2.23 -17.06
C MET A 27 -5.68 3.46 -17.61
N PRO A 28 -6.04 4.46 -16.78
CA PRO A 28 -6.58 5.72 -17.24
C PRO A 28 -5.50 6.54 -17.92
N ASP A 29 -5.90 7.62 -18.60
CA ASP A 29 -4.93 8.62 -19.05
C ASP A 29 -4.24 9.32 -17.87
N GLU A 30 -3.15 10.03 -18.17
CA GLU A 30 -2.34 10.69 -17.16
C GLU A 30 -3.12 11.78 -16.42
N ASP A 31 -3.95 12.55 -17.13
CA ASP A 31 -4.73 13.63 -16.53
C ASP A 31 -5.78 13.08 -15.56
N GLN A 32 -6.43 11.98 -15.88
CA GLN A 32 -7.36 11.32 -14.96
C GLN A 32 -6.62 10.75 -13.74
N SER A 33 -5.43 10.18 -13.93
CA SER A 33 -4.59 9.68 -12.84
C SER A 33 -4.20 10.82 -11.88
N ILE A 34 -3.75 11.95 -12.43
CA ILE A 34 -3.42 13.15 -11.64
C ILE A 34 -4.66 13.64 -10.88
N ARG A 35 -5.81 13.82 -11.56
CA ARG A 35 -7.05 14.24 -10.88
C ARG A 35 -7.43 13.28 -9.74
N THR A 36 -7.21 11.97 -9.90
CA THR A 36 -7.50 10.97 -8.88
C THR A 36 -6.59 11.13 -7.65
N ILE A 37 -5.29 11.34 -7.86
CA ILE A 37 -4.34 11.58 -6.77
C ILE A 37 -4.68 12.90 -6.05
N LEU A 38 -4.94 13.98 -6.80
CA LEU A 38 -5.32 15.27 -6.21
C LEU A 38 -6.60 15.16 -5.38
N ALA A 39 -7.63 14.48 -5.89
CA ALA A 39 -8.88 14.26 -5.16
C ALA A 39 -8.65 13.45 -3.87
N ALA A 40 -7.74 12.47 -3.88
CA ALA A 40 -7.36 11.73 -2.67
C ALA A 40 -6.70 12.65 -1.63
N LEU A 41 -5.73 13.46 -2.05
CA LEU A 41 -5.02 14.39 -1.18
C LEU A 41 -5.95 15.44 -0.58
N ASP A 42 -6.83 16.03 -1.40
CA ASP A 42 -7.84 17.01 -0.96
C ASP A 42 -8.86 16.41 0.03
N ALA A 43 -9.12 15.10 -0.08
CA ALA A 43 -9.96 14.35 0.86
C ALA A 43 -9.20 13.93 2.14
N GLY A 44 -7.93 14.31 2.30
CA GLY A 44 -7.12 14.06 3.49
C GLY A 44 -6.36 12.73 3.49
N VAL A 45 -6.18 12.10 2.33
CA VAL A 45 -5.24 10.96 2.18
C VAL A 45 -3.82 11.51 2.28
N THR A 46 -3.03 10.95 3.19
CA THR A 46 -1.63 11.33 3.41
C THR A 46 -0.67 10.14 3.29
N LEU A 47 -1.15 9.00 2.81
CA LEU A 47 -0.35 7.85 2.41
C LEU A 47 -0.64 7.51 0.95
N VAL A 48 0.38 7.61 0.09
CA VAL A 48 0.31 7.19 -1.32
C VAL A 48 1.29 6.06 -1.54
N ASP A 49 0.77 4.89 -1.94
CA ASP A 49 1.55 3.68 -2.19
C ASP A 49 1.79 3.50 -3.69
N THR A 50 3.05 3.39 -4.06
CA THR A 50 3.55 3.17 -5.43
C THR A 50 4.62 2.08 -5.45
N ALA A 51 5.28 1.84 -6.59
CA ALA A 51 6.45 0.99 -6.76
C ALA A 51 7.18 1.31 -8.06
N ASP A 52 8.49 1.03 -8.11
CA ASP A 52 9.30 1.16 -9.33
C ASP A 52 8.77 0.27 -10.47
N ALA A 53 8.28 -0.92 -10.12
CA ALA A 53 7.78 -1.92 -11.06
C ALA A 53 6.34 -1.66 -11.55
N TYR A 54 5.61 -0.66 -11.03
CA TYR A 54 4.30 -0.28 -11.54
C TYR A 54 4.45 0.53 -12.82
N THR A 55 4.38 -0.14 -13.94
CA THR A 55 4.69 0.41 -15.26
C THR A 55 3.88 -0.28 -16.35
N PRO A 56 3.47 0.43 -17.41
CA PRO A 56 2.79 -0.17 -18.55
C PRO A 56 3.71 -1.10 -19.37
N SER A 57 5.03 -0.88 -19.32
CA SER A 57 6.00 -1.71 -20.04
C SER A 57 7.29 -1.90 -19.25
N HIS A 58 8.06 -2.95 -19.54
CA HIS A 58 9.35 -3.22 -18.90
C HIS A 58 10.41 -2.15 -19.18
N THR A 59 10.23 -1.30 -20.19
CA THR A 59 11.16 -0.22 -20.56
C THR A 59 10.88 1.09 -19.85
N ASP A 60 9.78 1.21 -19.10
CA ASP A 60 9.36 2.45 -18.46
C ASP A 60 9.27 2.32 -16.93
N VAL A 61 10.24 1.63 -16.33
CA VAL A 61 10.35 1.46 -14.86
C VAL A 61 10.33 2.82 -14.17
N GLY A 62 9.59 2.93 -13.06
CA GLY A 62 9.40 4.19 -12.33
C GLY A 62 8.27 5.08 -12.89
N HIS A 63 7.48 4.60 -13.87
CA HIS A 63 6.36 5.37 -14.44
C HIS A 63 5.39 5.86 -13.35
N ASN A 64 4.95 4.96 -12.47
CA ASN A 64 3.99 5.31 -11.42
C ASN A 64 4.58 6.28 -10.38
N GLU A 65 5.86 6.14 -10.06
CA GLU A 65 6.56 7.05 -9.15
C GLU A 65 6.63 8.47 -9.74
N ARG A 66 6.94 8.61 -11.03
CA ARG A 66 6.94 9.92 -11.73
C ARG A 66 5.54 10.53 -11.78
N LEU A 67 4.51 9.70 -12.00
CA LEU A 67 3.12 10.16 -11.97
C LEU A 67 2.73 10.72 -10.60
N VAL A 68 3.07 10.01 -9.51
CA VAL A 68 2.85 10.48 -8.13
C VAL A 68 3.60 11.77 -7.86
N ALA A 69 4.89 11.83 -8.23
CA ALA A 69 5.71 13.05 -8.07
C ALA A 69 5.11 14.24 -8.82
N ARG A 70 4.64 14.03 -10.05
CA ARG A 70 3.98 15.07 -10.85
C ARG A 70 2.67 15.55 -10.19
N ALA A 71 1.83 14.64 -9.71
CA ALA A 71 0.61 15.01 -9.01
C ALA A 71 0.91 15.83 -7.74
N LEU A 72 1.89 15.42 -6.94
CA LEU A 72 2.32 16.17 -5.76
C LEU A 72 2.86 17.57 -6.11
N SER A 73 3.58 17.73 -7.21
CA SER A 73 4.09 19.03 -7.65
C SER A 73 2.97 20.00 -8.11
N LEU A 74 1.83 19.46 -8.50
CA LEU A 74 0.64 20.23 -8.91
C LEU A 74 -0.32 20.49 -7.74
N TRP A 75 -0.16 19.78 -6.64
CA TRP A 75 -1.01 19.96 -5.47
C TRP A 75 -0.64 21.23 -4.71
N GLY A 76 -1.64 22.04 -4.38
CA GLY A 76 -1.42 23.29 -3.63
C GLY A 76 -1.30 23.13 -2.12
N GLY A 77 -1.38 21.89 -1.59
CA GLY A 77 -1.29 21.61 -0.16
C GLY A 77 0.13 21.34 0.33
N ASP A 78 0.25 20.94 1.60
CA ASP A 78 1.52 20.61 2.24
C ASP A 78 2.01 19.21 1.84
N THR A 79 2.86 19.13 0.83
CA THR A 79 3.45 17.86 0.37
C THR A 79 4.31 17.18 1.44
N GLY A 80 4.85 17.92 2.42
CA GLY A 80 5.61 17.38 3.54
C GLY A 80 4.76 16.52 4.49
N SER A 81 3.44 16.72 4.50
CA SER A 81 2.49 15.89 5.25
C SER A 81 2.21 14.54 4.58
N VAL A 82 2.49 14.39 3.29
CA VAL A 82 2.22 13.16 2.52
C VAL A 82 3.39 12.18 2.63
N LEU A 83 3.10 10.97 3.09
CA LEU A 83 4.04 9.86 3.06
C LEU A 83 3.89 9.11 1.73
N VAL A 84 4.91 9.19 0.88
CA VAL A 84 5.03 8.34 -0.30
C VAL A 84 5.76 7.06 0.10
N ALA A 85 5.08 5.92 -0.10
CA ALA A 85 5.63 4.59 0.07
C ALA A 85 5.91 4.01 -1.31
N THR A 86 7.18 3.69 -1.62
CA THR A 86 7.54 2.97 -2.84
C THR A 86 8.25 1.66 -2.53
N LYS A 87 8.51 0.85 -3.56
CA LYS A 87 9.00 -0.52 -3.39
C LYS A 87 10.05 -0.85 -4.44
N GLY A 88 10.99 -1.75 -4.07
CA GLY A 88 11.93 -2.38 -4.99
C GLY A 88 12.04 -3.89 -4.74
N GLY A 89 12.67 -4.60 -5.68
CA GLY A 89 12.85 -6.05 -5.60
C GLY A 89 11.82 -6.87 -6.38
N HIS A 90 10.80 -6.23 -6.97
CA HIS A 90 9.92 -6.85 -7.98
C HIS A 90 10.29 -6.26 -9.34
N THR A 91 10.69 -7.09 -10.28
CA THR A 91 11.25 -6.65 -11.55
C THR A 91 10.26 -6.78 -12.70
N ARG A 92 10.50 -6.00 -13.76
CA ARG A 92 9.76 -6.09 -15.02
C ARG A 92 10.72 -6.48 -16.14
N THR A 93 10.40 -7.54 -16.84
CA THR A 93 11.15 -8.04 -18.01
C THR A 93 10.21 -8.18 -19.20
N PRO A 94 10.72 -8.41 -20.43
CA PRO A 94 9.87 -8.70 -21.58
C PRO A 94 8.96 -9.92 -21.35
N GLU A 95 9.42 -10.89 -20.55
CA GLU A 95 8.69 -12.13 -20.22
C GLU A 95 7.65 -11.93 -19.11
N GLY A 96 7.66 -10.76 -18.44
CA GLY A 96 6.68 -10.43 -17.39
C GLY A 96 7.30 -9.96 -16.08
N TRP A 97 6.79 -10.50 -14.98
CA TRP A 97 7.20 -10.14 -13.62
C TRP A 97 8.29 -11.08 -13.11
N GLY A 98 9.36 -10.52 -12.56
CA GLY A 98 10.44 -11.23 -11.90
C GLY A 98 10.70 -10.72 -10.48
N ARG A 99 11.78 -11.22 -9.86
CA ARG A 99 12.22 -10.81 -8.51
C ARG A 99 13.73 -10.72 -8.49
N ASP A 100 14.24 -9.76 -7.74
CA ASP A 100 15.66 -9.64 -7.42
C ASP A 100 15.79 -8.92 -6.06
N GLY A 101 16.06 -9.71 -5.02
CA GLY A 101 16.25 -9.24 -3.64
C GLY A 101 17.70 -8.92 -3.31
N SER A 102 18.63 -8.98 -4.28
CA SER A 102 20.06 -8.76 -4.03
C SER A 102 20.36 -7.30 -3.64
N LEU A 103 21.40 -7.13 -2.85
CA LEU A 103 21.90 -5.82 -2.44
C LEU A 103 22.17 -4.91 -3.62
N ASP A 104 22.85 -5.44 -4.65
CA ASP A 104 23.23 -4.66 -5.84
C ASP A 104 22.01 -4.19 -6.64
N TYR A 105 20.98 -5.03 -6.76
CA TYR A 105 19.73 -4.64 -7.41
C TYR A 105 18.99 -3.58 -6.59
N LEU A 106 18.80 -3.81 -5.28
CA LEU A 106 18.05 -2.90 -4.42
C LEU A 106 18.70 -1.51 -4.32
N ARG A 107 20.03 -1.42 -4.32
CA ARG A 107 20.75 -0.14 -4.40
C ARG A 107 20.39 0.63 -5.68
N LYS A 108 20.48 -0.04 -6.84
CA LYS A 108 20.14 0.55 -8.15
C LYS A 108 18.66 0.90 -8.26
N ALA A 109 17.79 0.05 -7.73
CA ALA A 109 16.34 0.27 -7.70
C ALA A 109 15.99 1.50 -6.85
N CYS A 110 16.55 1.60 -5.65
CA CYS A 110 16.37 2.76 -4.77
C CYS A 110 16.86 4.08 -5.44
N ASP A 111 18.01 4.06 -6.10
CA ASP A 111 18.54 5.24 -6.81
C ASP A 111 17.63 5.66 -7.97
N ARG A 112 17.04 4.69 -8.69
CA ARG A 112 16.02 4.99 -9.71
C ARG A 112 14.76 5.60 -9.11
N SER A 113 14.28 5.05 -7.98
CA SER A 113 13.11 5.55 -7.27
C SER A 113 13.32 6.97 -6.73
N LEU A 114 14.48 7.28 -6.13
CA LEU A 114 14.84 8.63 -5.72
C LEU A 114 14.76 9.62 -6.88
N LYS A 115 15.31 9.24 -8.03
CA LYS A 115 15.27 10.06 -9.25
C LYS A 115 13.84 10.22 -9.79
N ALA A 116 13.04 9.14 -9.80
CA ALA A 116 11.69 9.16 -10.33
C ALA A 116 10.75 10.00 -9.45
N LEU A 117 10.92 9.93 -8.13
CA LEU A 117 10.18 10.73 -7.16
C LEU A 117 10.69 12.18 -7.04
N GLY A 118 11.92 12.46 -7.49
CA GLY A 118 12.53 13.78 -7.37
C GLY A 118 12.87 14.16 -5.93
N VAL A 119 13.29 13.20 -5.11
CA VAL A 119 13.59 13.39 -3.68
C VAL A 119 15.01 12.90 -3.34
N ASP A 120 15.63 13.47 -2.32
CA ASP A 120 16.93 13.04 -1.81
C ASP A 120 16.82 11.85 -0.85
N SER A 121 15.65 11.62 -0.24
CA SER A 121 15.39 10.52 0.69
C SER A 121 13.93 10.06 0.58
N ILE A 122 13.72 8.76 0.40
CA ILE A 122 12.37 8.16 0.29
C ILE A 122 11.75 8.02 1.68
N GLY A 123 10.51 8.47 1.87
CA GLY A 123 9.83 8.42 3.16
C GLY A 123 9.64 6.99 3.68
N LEU A 124 9.13 6.08 2.85
CA LEU A 124 8.98 4.65 3.16
C LEU A 124 9.39 3.81 1.94
N TYR A 125 10.44 3.01 2.09
CA TYR A 125 10.90 2.09 1.05
C TYR A 125 10.65 0.65 1.47
N GLN A 126 9.95 -0.13 0.64
CA GLN A 126 9.54 -1.47 0.98
C GLN A 126 10.20 -2.52 0.06
N HIS A 127 10.67 -3.62 0.65
CA HIS A 127 10.97 -4.83 -0.12
C HIS A 127 9.67 -5.43 -0.65
N HIS A 128 9.52 -5.46 -1.98
CA HIS A 128 8.23 -5.72 -2.63
C HIS A 128 7.78 -7.17 -2.53
N ARG A 129 8.70 -8.14 -2.74
CA ARG A 129 8.42 -9.58 -2.64
C ARG A 129 9.68 -10.36 -2.28
N PRO A 130 9.59 -11.34 -1.36
CA PRO A 130 10.70 -12.24 -1.08
C PRO A 130 11.19 -12.94 -2.35
N ASP A 131 12.51 -12.93 -2.56
CA ASP A 131 13.19 -13.67 -3.62
C ASP A 131 13.72 -14.99 -3.06
N ARG A 132 13.35 -16.10 -3.66
CA ARG A 132 13.77 -17.44 -3.21
C ARG A 132 15.24 -17.74 -3.51
N ASN A 133 15.86 -16.95 -4.38
CA ASN A 133 17.25 -17.13 -4.80
C ASN A 133 18.23 -16.30 -3.96
N VAL A 134 17.73 -15.41 -3.11
CA VAL A 134 18.53 -14.53 -2.24
C VAL A 134 18.14 -14.79 -0.78
N PRO A 135 19.11 -15.05 0.11
CA PRO A 135 18.84 -15.15 1.53
C PRO A 135 18.11 -13.91 2.05
N TYR A 136 17.03 -14.10 2.78
CA TYR A 136 16.18 -12.98 3.21
C TYR A 136 16.95 -11.99 4.12
N GLU A 137 17.92 -12.49 4.87
CA GLU A 137 18.85 -11.72 5.70
C GLU A 137 19.66 -10.74 4.86
N GLU A 138 20.12 -11.14 3.68
CA GLU A 138 20.87 -10.29 2.75
C GLU A 138 20.01 -9.15 2.25
N THR A 139 18.77 -9.45 1.87
CA THR A 139 17.78 -8.44 1.45
C THR A 139 17.48 -7.44 2.60
N MET A 140 17.33 -7.92 3.82
CA MET A 140 17.13 -7.04 4.99
C MET A 140 18.37 -6.21 5.30
N GLY A 141 19.56 -6.78 5.12
CA GLY A 141 20.83 -6.06 5.18
C GLY A 141 20.90 -4.92 4.17
N ALA A 142 20.43 -5.15 2.94
CA ALA A 142 20.36 -4.13 1.90
C ALA A 142 19.45 -2.94 2.31
N LEU A 143 18.26 -3.22 2.87
CA LEU A 143 17.39 -2.15 3.39
C LEU A 143 18.04 -1.36 4.52
N LYS A 144 18.77 -2.06 5.41
CA LYS A 144 19.52 -1.42 6.49
C LYS A 144 20.60 -0.48 5.95
N GLU A 145 21.38 -0.90 4.95
CA GLU A 145 22.39 -0.07 4.32
C GLU A 145 21.77 1.16 3.64
N LEU A 146 20.67 1.02 2.92
CA LEU A 146 19.95 2.14 2.29
C LEU A 146 19.50 3.17 3.33
N HIS A 147 19.01 2.70 4.48
CA HIS A 147 18.64 3.57 5.59
C HIS A 147 19.87 4.26 6.22
N ASP A 148 20.94 3.51 6.50
CA ASP A 148 22.14 4.05 7.12
C ASP A 148 22.87 5.04 6.19
N ALA A 149 22.68 4.89 4.86
CA ALA A 149 23.12 5.85 3.84
C ALA A 149 22.20 7.08 3.70
N GLY A 150 21.09 7.16 4.42
CA GLY A 150 20.14 8.27 4.36
C GLY A 150 19.24 8.28 3.12
N LYS A 151 19.31 7.26 2.26
CA LYS A 151 18.51 7.15 1.03
C LYS A 151 17.04 6.87 1.31
N ILE A 152 16.75 6.21 2.44
CA ILE A 152 15.38 5.93 2.91
C ILE A 152 15.24 6.35 4.38
N GLN A 153 14.08 6.89 4.75
CA GLN A 153 13.81 7.31 6.12
C GLN A 153 13.27 6.14 6.97
N MET A 154 12.48 5.27 6.36
CA MET A 154 11.85 4.11 6.99
C MET A 154 11.87 2.93 6.02
N ALA A 155 11.96 1.73 6.58
CA ALA A 155 11.89 0.47 5.85
C ALA A 155 10.55 -0.24 6.06
N GLY A 156 10.06 -0.91 5.03
CA GLY A 156 8.92 -1.81 5.08
C GLY A 156 9.21 -3.11 4.32
N ILE A 157 8.34 -4.07 4.51
CA ILE A 157 8.39 -5.36 3.78
C ILE A 157 7.00 -5.70 3.25
N SER A 158 6.95 -6.48 2.18
CA SER A 158 5.68 -6.88 1.57
C SER A 158 5.69 -8.36 1.21
N ASN A 159 4.54 -9.01 1.31
CA ASN A 159 4.35 -10.43 1.04
C ASN A 159 5.25 -11.35 1.92
N ALA A 160 5.47 -10.93 3.15
CA ALA A 160 6.30 -11.63 4.13
C ALA A 160 5.43 -12.46 5.07
N ASN A 161 5.89 -13.67 5.38
CA ASN A 161 5.27 -14.52 6.38
C ASN A 161 5.73 -14.12 7.82
N PRO A 162 5.13 -14.68 8.89
CA PRO A 162 5.48 -14.31 10.27
C PRO A 162 6.96 -14.53 10.61
N GLU A 163 7.61 -15.57 10.09
CA GLU A 163 9.04 -15.84 10.32
C GLU A 163 9.90 -14.74 9.67
N GLN A 164 9.58 -14.35 8.44
CA GLN A 164 10.26 -13.27 7.73
C GLN A 164 10.05 -11.91 8.40
N ILE A 165 8.86 -11.65 8.97
CA ILE A 165 8.59 -10.43 9.74
C ILE A 165 9.47 -10.37 10.99
N ARG A 166 9.55 -11.45 11.76
CA ARG A 166 10.41 -11.53 12.97
C ARG A 166 11.89 -11.36 12.61
N LEU A 167 12.35 -12.01 11.55
CA LEU A 167 13.72 -11.88 11.05
C LEU A 167 14.03 -10.44 10.59
N ALA A 168 13.14 -9.84 9.81
CA ALA A 168 13.27 -8.44 9.38
C ALA A 168 13.32 -7.50 10.59
N ARG A 169 12.48 -7.70 11.62
CA ARG A 169 12.50 -6.92 12.85
C ARG A 169 13.81 -7.07 13.61
N ALA A 170 14.38 -8.29 13.65
CA ALA A 170 15.66 -8.53 14.31
C ALA A 170 16.83 -7.79 13.63
N ILE A 171 16.83 -7.71 12.29
CA ILE A 171 17.91 -7.09 11.51
C ILE A 171 17.73 -5.55 11.42
N LEU A 172 16.52 -5.10 11.13
CA LEU A 172 16.22 -3.68 10.89
C LEU A 172 15.94 -2.90 12.19
N GLY A 173 15.53 -3.58 13.25
CA GLY A 173 15.14 -2.92 14.50
C GLY A 173 13.98 -1.94 14.24
N ASP A 174 14.06 -0.74 14.82
CA ASP A 174 13.03 0.31 14.68
C ASP A 174 12.97 0.97 13.30
N ARG A 175 13.87 0.61 12.39
CA ARG A 175 13.80 1.03 10.97
C ARG A 175 12.65 0.37 10.25
N LEU A 176 12.27 -0.87 10.64
CA LEU A 176 11.09 -1.56 10.12
C LEU A 176 9.83 -0.96 10.75
N VAL A 177 8.94 -0.43 9.92
CA VAL A 177 7.72 0.26 10.37
C VAL A 177 6.44 -0.30 9.77
N SER A 178 6.52 -1.10 8.70
CA SER A 178 5.32 -1.61 8.03
C SER A 178 5.51 -2.99 7.40
N VAL A 179 4.40 -3.73 7.35
CA VAL A 179 4.21 -4.94 6.56
C VAL A 179 3.06 -4.70 5.59
N GLN A 180 3.22 -5.09 4.32
CA GLN A 180 2.19 -4.92 3.30
C GLN A 180 1.87 -6.27 2.66
N ASN A 181 0.75 -6.90 3.08
CA ASN A 181 0.31 -8.20 2.55
C ASN A 181 -1.11 -8.13 1.98
N GLU A 182 -1.51 -9.15 1.21
CA GLU A 182 -2.89 -9.27 0.76
C GLU A 182 -3.84 -9.46 1.94
N TYR A 183 -4.88 -8.65 2.02
CA TYR A 183 -5.96 -8.85 2.98
C TYR A 183 -7.25 -8.20 2.45
N SER A 184 -8.33 -8.95 2.54
CA SER A 184 -9.66 -8.50 2.11
C SER A 184 -10.71 -9.46 2.67
N PRO A 185 -12.02 -9.17 2.55
CA PRO A 185 -13.08 -10.13 2.90
C PRO A 185 -12.93 -11.50 2.23
N ARG A 186 -12.27 -11.55 1.06
CA ARG A 186 -12.03 -12.79 0.29
C ARG A 186 -10.72 -13.49 0.63
N PHE A 187 -9.76 -12.78 1.19
CA PHE A 187 -8.43 -13.28 1.50
C PHE A 187 -8.05 -12.92 2.94
N ARG A 188 -8.32 -13.83 3.86
CA ARG A 188 -8.09 -13.64 5.30
C ARG A 188 -6.83 -14.34 5.83
N SER A 189 -6.05 -14.98 4.95
CA SER A 189 -4.87 -15.77 5.34
C SER A 189 -3.76 -14.94 6.01
N SER A 190 -3.79 -13.60 5.90
CA SER A 190 -2.81 -12.72 6.54
C SER A 190 -3.22 -12.25 7.96
N GLU A 191 -4.22 -12.86 8.57
CA GLU A 191 -4.59 -12.54 9.97
C GLU A 191 -3.45 -12.77 10.96
N PRO A 192 -2.64 -13.87 10.87
CA PRO A 192 -1.48 -14.05 11.74
C PRO A 192 -0.42 -12.93 11.60
N GLU A 193 -0.24 -12.39 10.40
CA GLU A 193 0.67 -11.27 10.16
C GLU A 193 0.12 -9.96 10.73
N ILE A 194 -1.21 -9.75 10.71
CA ILE A 194 -1.86 -8.60 11.35
C ILE A 194 -1.63 -8.65 12.87
N ASP A 195 -1.89 -9.80 13.49
CA ASP A 195 -1.68 -9.99 14.93
C ASP A 195 -0.22 -9.75 15.33
N LEU A 196 0.72 -10.25 14.52
CA LEU A 196 2.14 -10.02 14.74
C LEU A 196 2.52 -8.54 14.55
N CYS A 197 1.93 -7.85 13.58
CA CYS A 197 2.16 -6.42 13.39
C CYS A 197 1.66 -5.61 14.61
N GLU A 198 0.52 -5.97 15.17
CA GLU A 198 0.00 -5.35 16.39
C GLU A 198 0.93 -5.60 17.58
N GLU A 199 1.42 -6.84 17.77
CA GLU A 199 2.40 -7.21 18.80
C GLU A 199 3.69 -6.38 18.69
N LEU A 200 4.19 -6.18 17.46
CA LEU A 200 5.47 -5.52 17.20
C LEU A 200 5.36 -3.99 17.00
N GLY A 201 4.15 -3.43 17.03
CA GLY A 201 3.90 -2.01 16.76
C GLY A 201 4.21 -1.59 15.31
N LEU A 202 4.01 -2.49 14.36
CA LEU A 202 4.18 -2.25 12.91
C LEU A 202 2.84 -1.92 12.27
N ALA A 203 2.81 -0.99 11.32
CA ALA A 203 1.63 -0.79 10.50
C ALA A 203 1.43 -1.99 9.55
N PHE A 204 0.18 -2.42 9.38
CA PHE A 204 -0.20 -3.41 8.37
C PHE A 204 -0.96 -2.73 7.24
N LEU A 205 -0.45 -2.86 6.01
CA LEU A 205 -0.99 -2.21 4.83
C LEU A 205 -1.66 -3.26 3.93
N PRO A 206 -2.99 -3.49 4.03
CA PRO A 206 -3.69 -4.39 3.11
C PRO A 206 -3.56 -3.93 1.66
N TRP A 207 -2.91 -4.73 0.79
CA TRP A 207 -3.05 -4.54 -0.63
C TRP A 207 -4.21 -5.38 -1.18
N SER A 208 -4.84 -4.93 -2.27
CA SER A 208 -6.09 -5.50 -2.80
C SER A 208 -7.24 -5.59 -1.76
N PRO A 209 -7.46 -4.57 -0.93
CA PRO A 209 -8.46 -4.60 0.15
C PRO A 209 -9.88 -4.84 -0.38
N LEU A 210 -10.14 -4.53 -1.64
CA LEU A 210 -11.41 -4.74 -2.32
C LEU A 210 -11.41 -5.96 -3.27
N GLY A 211 -10.43 -6.87 -3.13
CA GLY A 211 -10.34 -8.12 -3.91
C GLY A 211 -9.49 -8.03 -5.17
N GLY A 212 -8.90 -6.89 -5.49
CA GLY A 212 -7.94 -6.71 -6.59
C GLY A 212 -8.54 -6.09 -7.86
N ILE A 213 -7.64 -5.74 -8.81
CA ILE A 213 -8.02 -5.08 -10.07
C ILE A 213 -8.94 -5.99 -10.88
N GLY A 214 -10.09 -5.42 -11.31
CA GLY A 214 -11.10 -6.14 -12.12
C GLY A 214 -11.96 -7.13 -11.33
N ARG A 215 -11.73 -7.33 -10.03
CA ARG A 215 -12.47 -8.27 -9.17
C ARG A 215 -13.25 -7.61 -8.03
N THR A 216 -13.26 -6.30 -7.98
CA THR A 216 -13.90 -5.53 -6.91
C THR A 216 -15.40 -5.86 -6.78
N GLY A 217 -16.11 -6.03 -7.92
CA GLY A 217 -17.51 -6.47 -7.94
C GLY A 217 -17.70 -7.89 -7.37
N GLU A 218 -16.81 -8.83 -7.67
CA GLU A 218 -16.93 -10.21 -7.19
C GLU A 218 -16.85 -10.30 -5.65
N THR A 219 -16.14 -9.38 -4.99
CA THR A 219 -16.03 -9.36 -3.51
C THR A 219 -17.38 -9.09 -2.86
N THR A 220 -18.16 -8.20 -3.45
CA THR A 220 -19.49 -7.82 -2.94
C THR A 220 -20.59 -8.76 -3.41
N GLU A 221 -20.51 -9.29 -4.64
CA GLU A 221 -21.51 -10.23 -5.18
C GLU A 221 -21.50 -11.59 -4.47
N ARG A 222 -20.33 -12.07 -4.08
CA ARG A 222 -20.18 -13.37 -3.39
C ARG A 222 -20.39 -13.30 -1.88
N ASN A 223 -20.36 -12.11 -1.31
CA ASN A 223 -20.56 -11.90 0.13
C ASN A 223 -21.72 -10.93 0.35
N THR A 224 -22.94 -11.49 0.33
CA THR A 224 -24.19 -10.72 0.40
C THR A 224 -24.30 -9.89 1.69
N VAL A 225 -23.68 -10.33 2.80
CA VAL A 225 -23.73 -9.63 4.09
C VAL A 225 -23.15 -8.21 3.98
N PHE A 226 -22.04 -8.03 3.23
CA PHE A 226 -21.48 -6.69 2.99
C PHE A 226 -22.45 -5.78 2.24
N THR A 227 -23.15 -6.34 1.24
CA THR A 227 -24.15 -5.61 0.45
C THR A 227 -25.41 -5.28 1.26
N GLU A 228 -25.87 -6.20 2.11
CA GLU A 228 -27.02 -6.00 3.00
C GLU A 228 -26.77 -4.88 4.02
N ILE A 229 -25.59 -4.89 4.68
CA ILE A 229 -25.20 -3.86 5.63
C ILE A 229 -25.04 -2.51 4.90
N ALA A 230 -24.42 -2.50 3.73
CA ALA A 230 -24.26 -1.30 2.92
C ALA A 230 -25.62 -0.67 2.57
N ALA A 231 -26.59 -1.48 2.13
CA ALA A 231 -27.95 -1.03 1.83
C ALA A 231 -28.65 -0.47 3.09
N ALA A 232 -28.55 -1.14 4.24
CA ALA A 232 -29.14 -0.69 5.49
C ALA A 232 -28.53 0.63 6.00
N ARG A 233 -27.25 0.86 5.73
CA ARG A 233 -26.52 2.07 6.12
C ARG A 233 -26.58 3.20 5.08
N GLY A 234 -27.06 2.94 3.87
CA GLY A 234 -27.05 3.93 2.77
C GLY A 234 -25.64 4.27 2.28
N VAL A 235 -24.70 3.31 2.34
CA VAL A 235 -23.32 3.46 1.91
C VAL A 235 -22.97 2.43 0.83
N SER A 236 -21.76 2.55 0.21
CA SER A 236 -21.32 1.53 -0.74
C SER A 236 -20.85 0.26 -0.02
N PRO A 237 -20.96 -0.92 -0.64
CA PRO A 237 -20.36 -2.15 -0.12
C PRO A 237 -18.85 -2.06 0.06
N TYR A 238 -18.18 -1.24 -0.72
CA TYR A 238 -16.74 -1.00 -0.61
C TYR A 238 -16.38 -0.24 0.66
N GLN A 239 -17.20 0.73 1.08
CA GLN A 239 -17.04 1.39 2.37
C GLN A 239 -17.17 0.40 3.52
N VAL A 240 -18.13 -0.54 3.46
CA VAL A 240 -18.29 -1.60 4.48
C VAL A 240 -17.06 -2.52 4.52
N CYS A 241 -16.51 -2.92 3.36
CA CYS A 241 -15.28 -3.72 3.29
C CYS A 241 -14.11 -3.02 3.99
N LEU A 242 -13.85 -1.76 3.64
CA LEU A 242 -12.75 -1.00 4.22
C LEU A 242 -12.96 -0.71 5.72
N ALA A 243 -14.20 -0.41 6.14
CA ALA A 243 -14.53 -0.23 7.55
C ALA A 243 -14.32 -1.52 8.36
N TRP A 244 -14.66 -2.68 7.77
CA TRP A 244 -14.38 -3.99 8.37
C TRP A 244 -12.88 -4.24 8.54
N GLU A 245 -12.06 -3.93 7.54
CA GLU A 245 -10.58 -4.02 7.66
C GLU A 245 -10.04 -3.08 8.74
N LEU A 246 -10.53 -1.84 8.79
CA LEU A 246 -10.15 -0.89 9.83
C LEU A 246 -10.52 -1.34 11.23
N ALA A 247 -11.63 -2.08 11.38
CA ALA A 247 -12.08 -2.63 12.65
C ALA A 247 -11.27 -3.86 13.11
N ARG A 248 -10.51 -4.51 12.20
CA ARG A 248 -9.72 -5.72 12.51
C ARG A 248 -8.60 -5.43 13.52
N SER A 249 -7.91 -4.31 13.39
CA SER A 249 -6.82 -3.91 14.30
C SER A 249 -6.49 -2.42 14.14
N PRO A 250 -6.01 -1.74 15.19
CA PRO A 250 -5.58 -0.35 15.12
C PRO A 250 -4.35 -0.11 14.23
N VAL A 251 -3.61 -1.17 13.85
CA VAL A 251 -2.43 -1.06 12.98
C VAL A 251 -2.76 -1.19 11.49
N VAL A 252 -3.98 -1.56 11.12
CA VAL A 252 -4.39 -1.78 9.73
C VAL A 252 -4.67 -0.46 9.03
N ILE A 253 -4.03 -0.20 7.89
CA ILE A 253 -4.22 0.98 7.05
C ILE A 253 -4.44 0.50 5.61
N PRO A 254 -5.68 0.31 5.16
CA PRO A 254 -5.97 -0.13 3.80
C PRO A 254 -5.48 0.86 2.76
N ILE A 255 -4.95 0.31 1.64
CA ILE A 255 -4.49 1.08 0.48
C ILE A 255 -5.30 0.71 -0.76
N PRO A 256 -6.61 1.04 -0.81
CA PRO A 256 -7.43 0.74 -1.98
C PRO A 256 -6.86 1.36 -3.24
N GLY A 257 -6.83 0.55 -4.30
CA GLY A 257 -6.48 1.02 -5.64
C GLY A 257 -7.61 1.86 -6.22
N ALA A 258 -7.27 2.99 -6.85
CA ALA A 258 -8.23 3.80 -7.58
C ALA A 258 -7.65 4.27 -8.92
N SER A 259 -8.50 4.39 -9.94
CA SER A 259 -8.15 4.93 -11.26
C SER A 259 -9.03 6.11 -11.66
N ARG A 260 -9.93 6.56 -10.77
CA ARG A 260 -10.81 7.72 -10.95
C ARG A 260 -11.16 8.36 -9.60
N PRO A 261 -11.41 9.69 -9.59
CA PRO A 261 -11.69 10.44 -8.36
C PRO A 261 -12.84 9.86 -7.53
N GLU A 262 -13.94 9.46 -8.17
CA GLU A 262 -15.13 8.96 -7.47
C GLU A 262 -14.82 7.70 -6.64
N SER A 263 -13.95 6.83 -7.14
CA SER A 263 -13.58 5.59 -6.45
C SER A 263 -12.80 5.86 -5.17
N ILE A 264 -11.80 6.75 -5.20
CA ILE A 264 -11.04 7.06 -3.99
C ILE A 264 -11.86 7.89 -3.00
N LEU A 265 -12.71 8.81 -3.47
CA LEU A 265 -13.61 9.57 -2.61
C LEU A 265 -14.63 8.66 -1.91
N ASP A 266 -15.13 7.62 -2.60
CA ASP A 266 -15.98 6.60 -1.97
C ASP A 266 -15.21 5.82 -0.89
N SER A 267 -13.99 5.36 -1.20
CA SER A 267 -13.14 4.63 -0.26
C SER A 267 -12.80 5.44 0.99
N VAL A 268 -12.52 6.73 0.84
CA VAL A 268 -12.17 7.64 1.95
C VAL A 268 -13.30 7.75 2.98
N ARG A 269 -14.57 7.70 2.55
CA ARG A 269 -15.72 7.75 3.45
C ARG A 269 -15.78 6.58 4.44
N ALA A 270 -15.13 5.46 4.14
CA ALA A 270 -15.01 4.35 5.07
C ALA A 270 -14.30 4.72 6.38
N ALA A 271 -13.47 5.79 6.38
CA ALA A 271 -12.81 6.28 7.57
C ALA A 271 -13.77 6.72 8.68
N ASP A 272 -14.98 7.13 8.31
CA ASP A 272 -16.00 7.64 9.24
C ASP A 272 -17.14 6.61 9.50
N LEU A 273 -17.08 5.44 8.83
CA LEU A 273 -18.05 4.37 9.01
C LEU A 273 -17.66 3.47 10.18
N GLU A 274 -18.41 3.57 11.28
CA GLU A 274 -18.28 2.67 12.42
C GLU A 274 -19.28 1.54 12.33
N LEU A 275 -18.77 0.31 12.25
CA LEU A 275 -19.58 -0.92 12.26
C LEU A 275 -19.89 -1.32 13.71
N THR A 276 -21.13 -1.72 13.95
CA THR A 276 -21.54 -2.23 15.26
C THR A 276 -20.97 -3.63 15.53
N ALA A 277 -20.93 -4.05 16.79
CA ALA A 277 -20.49 -5.40 17.16
C ALA A 277 -21.32 -6.49 16.47
N GLU A 278 -22.62 -6.26 16.29
CA GLU A 278 -23.51 -7.18 15.57
C GLU A 278 -23.17 -7.27 14.08
N GLU A 279 -22.93 -6.12 13.43
CA GLU A 279 -22.50 -6.08 12.02
C GLU A 279 -21.15 -6.79 11.83
N LEU A 280 -20.18 -6.53 12.72
CA LEU A 280 -18.87 -7.19 12.69
C LEU A 280 -19.01 -8.71 12.88
N ALA A 281 -19.87 -9.17 13.79
CA ALA A 281 -20.12 -10.59 13.99
C ALA A 281 -20.69 -11.24 12.72
N ARG A 282 -21.63 -10.57 12.03
CA ARG A 282 -22.18 -11.04 10.75
C ARG A 282 -21.15 -11.07 9.61
N LEU A 283 -20.23 -10.08 9.57
CA LEU A 283 -19.18 -9.97 8.54
C LEU A 283 -18.05 -10.99 8.76
N ASN A 284 -17.84 -11.42 9.98
CA ASN A 284 -16.82 -12.41 10.33
C ASN A 284 -17.30 -13.87 10.11
N GLY A 285 -18.60 -14.07 10.06
CA GLY A 285 -19.37 -15.23 9.65
C GLY A 285 -19.23 -16.44 9.92
#